data_c9d5ee73a0ef36423fca9d0c6ee976a9
#
_entry.id   c9d5ee73a0ef36423fca9d0c6ee976a9
#
_cell.length_a   1.000
_cell.length_b   1.000
_cell.length_c   1.000
_cell.angle_alpha   90.00
_cell.angle_beta   90.00
_cell.angle_gamma   90.00
#
_symmetry.space_group_name_H-M   'P 1'
#
loop_
_entity.id
_entity.type
_entity.pdbx_description
1 polymer ?
#
loop_
_entity_poly.entity_id
_entity_poly.type
_entity_poly.pdbx_seq_one_letter_code
_entity_poly.pdbx_strand_id
1 'polypeptide(L)'
;MARRGDTMSIVIIGGNDRMICQYKKICKKYNCKAKVFTQMIPKLGNQIGSPDIVILFTNTVSHQMAYCAVAEAERNNAEIIRCHTSSGNALNGILEKVCGL
;
A
#
# COMPACT_ATOMS: atom_id res chain seq x y z
N MET A 1 0.82 -19.18 4.93
CA MET A 1 1.80 -19.55 5.87
C MET A 1 2.72 -18.39 6.21
N ALA A 2 3.08 -18.29 7.43
CA ALA A 2 3.92 -17.19 7.86
C ALA A 2 5.31 -17.35 7.28
N ARG A 3 5.82 -16.27 6.75
CA ARG A 3 7.18 -16.24 6.24
C ARG A 3 8.06 -15.70 7.34
N ARG A 4 8.40 -16.55 8.24
CA ARG A 4 9.16 -16.15 9.39
C ARG A 4 10.43 -15.47 9.00
N GLY A 5 10.67 -14.31 9.58
CA GLY A 5 11.83 -13.52 9.26
C GLY A 5 11.67 -12.69 8.00
N ASP A 6 10.66 -12.97 7.21
CA ASP A 6 10.41 -12.19 6.00
C ASP A 6 9.64 -10.94 6.31
N THR A 7 9.93 -9.90 5.55
CA THR A 7 9.23 -8.63 5.66
C THR A 7 8.04 -8.65 4.73
N MET A 8 6.87 -8.27 5.25
CA MET A 8 5.70 -8.16 4.40
C MET A 8 5.87 -6.97 3.45
N SER A 9 5.45 -7.16 2.21
CA SER A 9 5.58 -6.13 1.19
C SER A 9 4.25 -5.43 1.00
N ILE A 10 4.26 -4.11 1.16
CA ILE A 10 3.04 -3.31 1.07
C ILE A 10 3.23 -2.21 0.04
N VAL A 11 2.23 -2.04 -0.82
CA VAL A 11 2.21 -0.95 -1.78
C VAL A 11 1.06 -0.03 -1.40
N ILE A 12 1.35 1.25 -1.25
CA ILE A 12 0.35 2.25 -0.91
C ILE A 12 0.08 3.09 -2.14
N ILE A 13 -1.17 3.16 -2.54
CA ILE A 13 -1.59 3.89 -3.73
C ILE A 13 -2.45 5.07 -3.31
N GLY A 14 -2.01 6.26 -3.66
CA GLY A 14 -2.69 7.49 -3.30
C GLY A 14 -2.02 8.16 -2.12
N GLY A 15 -2.75 9.03 -1.46
CA GLY A 15 -2.20 9.77 -0.34
C GLY A 15 -1.59 11.09 -0.80
N ASN A 16 -0.76 11.64 0.06
CA ASN A 16 -0.18 12.95 -0.16
C ASN A 16 1.33 12.83 -0.20
N ASP A 17 1.97 13.56 -1.12
CA ASP A 17 3.43 13.54 -1.25
C ASP A 17 4.12 13.83 0.07
N ARG A 18 3.55 14.72 0.87
CA ARG A 18 4.13 15.07 2.15
C ARG A 18 4.11 13.93 3.14
N MET A 19 3.24 12.97 2.91
CA MET A 19 3.06 11.85 3.83
C MET A 19 3.89 10.64 3.47
N ILE A 20 4.62 10.69 2.36
CA ILE A 20 5.36 9.51 1.91
C ILE A 20 6.31 9.00 2.98
N CYS A 21 7.11 9.89 3.56
CA CYS A 21 8.05 9.50 4.60
C CYS A 21 7.32 8.94 5.82
N GLN A 22 6.20 9.56 6.17
CA GLN A 22 5.43 9.11 7.34
C GLN A 22 4.83 7.73 7.09
N TYR A 23 4.29 7.50 5.90
CA TYR A 23 3.77 6.18 5.55
C TYR A 23 4.85 5.13 5.65
N LYS A 24 6.04 5.44 5.13
CA LYS A 24 7.15 4.49 5.19
C LYS A 24 7.59 4.22 6.61
N LYS A 25 7.60 5.25 7.46
CA LYS A 25 7.95 5.07 8.87
C LYS A 25 6.95 4.17 9.58
N ILE A 26 5.67 4.37 9.28
CA ILE A 26 4.63 3.55 9.91
C ILE A 26 4.78 2.10 9.48
N CYS A 27 5.01 1.87 8.20
CA CYS A 27 5.21 0.51 7.72
C CYS A 27 6.44 -0.13 8.34
N LYS A 28 7.51 0.63 8.47
CA LYS A 28 8.73 0.13 9.07
C LYS A 28 8.52 -0.26 10.53
N LYS A 29 7.67 0.49 11.22
CA LYS A 29 7.35 0.20 12.61
C LYS A 29 6.74 -1.20 12.75
N TYR A 30 6.02 -1.65 11.73
CA TYR A 30 5.43 -2.98 11.70
C TYR A 30 6.30 -3.98 10.94
N ASN A 31 7.55 -3.60 10.70
CA ASN A 31 8.50 -4.46 10.01
C ASN A 31 8.04 -4.81 8.60
N CYS A 32 7.48 -3.83 7.89
CA CYS A 32 6.99 -4.02 6.53
C CYS A 32 7.77 -3.16 5.56
N LYS A 33 7.99 -3.67 4.36
CA LYS A 33 8.52 -2.88 3.28
C LYS A 33 7.38 -2.11 2.63
N ALA A 34 7.62 -0.87 2.27
CA ALA A 34 6.58 -0.05 1.68
C ALA A 34 7.05 0.65 0.43
N LYS A 35 6.21 0.63 -0.57
CA LYS A 35 6.34 1.48 -1.74
C LYS A 35 5.13 2.39 -1.75
N VAL A 36 5.33 3.67 -2.01
CA VAL A 36 4.25 4.65 -2.00
C VAL A 36 4.18 5.34 -3.34
N PHE A 37 3.02 5.32 -3.95
CA PHE A 37 2.79 5.98 -5.24
C PHE A 37 1.64 6.96 -5.07
N THR A 38 1.97 8.24 -5.05
CA THR A 38 0.96 9.28 -4.87
C THR A 38 0.46 9.84 -6.19
N GLN A 39 1.14 9.54 -7.29
CA GLN A 39 0.78 10.02 -8.61
C GLN A 39 0.90 8.91 -9.63
N MET A 40 0.16 9.05 -10.71
CA MET A 40 0.27 8.10 -11.81
C MET A 40 1.61 8.27 -12.49
N ILE A 41 2.30 7.16 -12.70
CA ILE A 41 3.58 7.17 -13.39
C ILE A 41 3.53 6.15 -14.54
N PRO A 42 4.38 6.31 -15.55
CA PRO A 42 4.44 5.32 -16.62
C PRO A 42 4.79 3.96 -16.06
N LYS A 43 4.11 2.93 -16.55
CA LYS A 43 4.38 1.55 -16.14
C LYS A 43 4.17 1.34 -14.63
N LEU A 44 3.18 2.00 -14.09
CA LEU A 44 2.90 1.88 -12.66
C LEU A 44 2.70 0.41 -12.26
N GLY A 45 2.02 -0.35 -13.09
CA GLY A 45 1.81 -1.76 -12.79
C GLY A 45 3.10 -2.52 -12.58
N ASN A 46 4.11 -2.25 -13.41
CA ASN A 46 5.42 -2.89 -13.26
C ASN A 46 6.10 -2.47 -11.96
N GLN A 47 5.89 -1.21 -11.57
CA GLN A 47 6.50 -0.70 -10.35
C GLN A 47 5.85 -1.30 -9.11
N ILE A 48 4.57 -1.61 -9.19
CA ILE A 48 3.86 -2.23 -8.08
C ILE A 48 4.43 -3.61 -7.79
N GLY A 49 4.75 -4.35 -8.82
CA GLY A 49 5.35 -5.66 -8.65
C GLY A 49 4.37 -6.65 -8.05
N SER A 50 4.86 -7.46 -7.12
CA SER A 50 4.06 -8.51 -6.48
C SER A 50 4.02 -8.32 -4.97
N PRO A 51 3.28 -7.33 -4.50
CA PRO A 51 3.21 -7.09 -3.06
C PRO A 51 2.29 -8.10 -2.38
N ASP A 52 2.42 -8.18 -1.07
CA ASP A 52 1.48 -8.96 -0.27
C ASP A 52 0.16 -8.24 -0.10
N ILE A 53 0.22 -6.92 0.05
CA ILE A 53 -0.94 -6.10 0.31
C ILE A 53 -0.85 -4.81 -0.50
N VAL A 54 -1.98 -4.41 -1.07
CA VAL A 54 -2.10 -3.11 -1.72
C VAL A 54 -3.11 -2.29 -0.93
N ILE A 55 -2.67 -1.14 -0.46
CA ILE A 55 -3.54 -0.21 0.27
C ILE A 55 -3.91 0.93 -0.66
N LEU A 56 -5.20 1.15 -0.83
CA LEU A 56 -5.71 2.13 -1.77
C LEU A 56 -6.42 3.24 -1.00
N PHE A 57 -5.87 4.44 -1.04
CA PHE A 57 -6.51 5.60 -0.40
C PHE A 57 -7.47 6.23 -1.38
N THR A 58 -8.72 5.79 -1.32
CA THR A 58 -9.70 6.10 -2.36
C THR A 58 -10.06 7.56 -2.47
N ASN A 59 -9.81 8.35 -1.42
CA ASN A 59 -10.16 9.77 -1.47
C ASN A 59 -9.12 10.62 -2.20
N THR A 60 -7.96 10.07 -2.50
CA THR A 60 -6.88 10.83 -3.14
C THR A 60 -6.35 10.18 -4.41
N VAL A 61 -6.84 9.01 -4.75
CA VAL A 61 -6.33 8.28 -5.91
C VAL A 61 -7.17 8.59 -7.14
N SER A 62 -6.51 8.68 -8.31
CA SER A 62 -7.25 8.84 -9.57
C SER A 62 -7.81 7.49 -9.99
N HIS A 63 -8.80 7.54 -10.88
CA HIS A 63 -9.39 6.31 -11.40
C HIS A 63 -8.36 5.45 -12.10
N GLN A 64 -7.44 6.06 -12.83
CA GLN A 64 -6.40 5.33 -13.54
C GLN A 64 -5.50 4.59 -12.58
N MET A 65 -5.08 5.27 -11.52
CA MET A 65 -4.22 4.63 -10.52
C MET A 65 -4.95 3.50 -9.81
N ALA A 66 -6.19 3.75 -9.44
CA ALA A 66 -6.98 2.73 -8.76
C ALA A 66 -7.14 1.50 -9.64
N TYR A 67 -7.48 1.71 -10.90
CA TYR A 67 -7.66 0.59 -11.82
C TYR A 67 -6.36 -0.21 -11.98
N CYS A 68 -5.27 0.50 -12.16
CA CYS A 68 -3.98 -0.15 -12.34
C CYS A 68 -3.58 -0.95 -11.10
N ALA A 69 -3.78 -0.36 -9.93
CA ALA A 69 -3.42 -1.02 -8.68
C ALA A 69 -4.27 -2.27 -8.44
N VAL A 70 -5.56 -2.17 -8.69
CA VAL A 70 -6.45 -3.31 -8.49
C VAL A 70 -6.11 -4.42 -9.47
N ALA A 71 -5.85 -4.07 -10.73
CA ALA A 71 -5.51 -5.07 -11.73
C ALA A 71 -4.24 -5.84 -11.36
N GLU A 72 -3.21 -5.11 -10.91
CA GLU A 72 -1.97 -5.77 -10.52
C GLU A 72 -2.13 -6.60 -9.25
N ALA A 73 -2.91 -6.12 -8.31
CA ALA A 73 -3.17 -6.87 -7.09
C ALA A 73 -3.89 -8.17 -7.38
N GLU A 74 -4.89 -8.11 -8.24
CA GLU A 74 -5.63 -9.31 -8.60
C GLU A 74 -4.76 -10.31 -9.34
N ARG A 75 -3.90 -9.81 -10.20
CA ARG A 75 -3.01 -10.66 -10.97
C ARG A 75 -2.04 -11.42 -10.07
N ASN A 76 -1.66 -10.83 -8.97
CA ASN A 76 -0.67 -11.39 -8.06
C ASN A 76 -1.29 -11.96 -6.79
N ASN A 77 -2.61 -12.01 -6.71
CA ASN A 77 -3.33 -12.47 -5.53
C ASN A 77 -2.99 -11.67 -4.29
N ALA A 78 -2.67 -10.40 -4.45
CA ALA A 78 -2.41 -9.52 -3.33
C ALA A 78 -3.72 -9.11 -2.69
N GLU A 79 -3.69 -8.91 -1.40
CA GLU A 79 -4.87 -8.41 -0.70
C GLU A 79 -5.03 -6.92 -1.00
N ILE A 80 -6.26 -6.49 -1.26
CA ILE A 80 -6.55 -5.09 -1.53
C ILE A 80 -7.33 -4.53 -0.35
N ILE A 81 -6.81 -3.46 0.23
CA ILE A 81 -7.47 -2.78 1.34
C ILE A 81 -7.79 -1.37 0.87
N ARG A 82 -9.08 -1.05 0.84
CA ARG A 82 -9.51 0.28 0.47
C ARG A 82 -9.74 1.10 1.72
N CYS A 83 -9.18 2.30 1.72
CA CYS A 83 -9.30 3.20 2.84
C CYS A 83 -9.70 4.57 2.31
N HIS A 84 -10.78 5.11 2.86
CA HIS A 84 -11.29 6.40 2.40
C HIS A 84 -10.44 7.56 2.89
N THR A 85 -9.72 7.37 3.98
CA THR A 85 -8.91 8.40 4.61
C THR A 85 -7.44 8.10 4.43
N SER A 86 -6.69 9.11 4.00
CA SER A 86 -5.26 8.95 3.72
C SER A 86 -4.37 9.40 4.88
N SER A 87 -4.89 9.46 6.08
CA SER A 87 -4.12 9.89 7.25
C SER A 87 -3.18 8.80 7.73
N GLY A 88 -2.15 9.21 8.47
CA GLY A 88 -1.24 8.24 9.08
C GLY A 88 -1.94 7.35 10.09
N ASN A 89 -2.92 7.90 10.82
CA ASN A 89 -3.68 7.12 11.78
C ASN A 89 -4.46 6.01 11.09
N ALA A 90 -5.04 6.30 9.93
CA ALA A 90 -5.78 5.29 9.18
C ALA A 90 -4.85 4.18 8.74
N LEU A 91 -3.67 4.53 8.24
CA LEU A 91 -2.68 3.54 7.82
C LEU A 91 -2.24 2.70 9.01
N ASN A 92 -1.96 3.34 10.13
CA ASN A 92 -1.55 2.63 11.34
C ASN A 92 -2.60 1.60 11.75
N GLY A 93 -3.87 1.99 11.71
CA GLY A 93 -4.96 1.08 12.04
C GLY A 93 -5.02 -0.12 11.11
N ILE A 94 -4.81 0.11 9.83
CA ILE A 94 -4.81 -0.98 8.85
C ILE A 94 -3.68 -1.95 9.15
N LEU A 95 -2.48 -1.42 9.38
CA LEU A 95 -1.32 -2.28 9.63
C LEU A 95 -1.44 -3.03 10.93
N GLU A 96 -2.07 -2.42 11.92
CA GLU A 96 -2.32 -3.11 13.17
C GLU A 96 -3.17 -4.35 12.96
N LYS A 97 -4.13 -4.26 12.06
CA LYS A 97 -4.99 -5.40 11.76
C LYS A 97 -4.30 -6.48 10.93
N VAL A 98 -3.53 -6.06 9.92
CA VAL A 98 -2.97 -7.03 8.98
C VAL A 98 -1.60 -7.55 9.40
N CYS A 99 -0.83 -6.74 10.11
CA CYS A 99 0.48 -7.17 10.60
C CYS A 99 0.43 -7.58 12.05
N GLY A 100 -0.65 -7.32 12.68
CA GLY A 100 -1.06 -7.65 14.01
C GLY A 100 0.04 -7.96 15.03
N LEU A 101 0.17 -7.24 16.04
CA LEU A 101 1.10 -7.58 17.11
C LEU A 101 0.33 -7.95 18.35
#